data_a2deb65504744cefa126f1049210a22b
#
_entry.id   a2deb65504744cefa126f1049210a22b
#
_cell.length_a   1.000
_cell.length_b   1.000
_cell.length_c   1.000
_cell.angle_alpha   90.00
_cell.angle_beta   90.00
_cell.angle_gamma   90.00
#
_symmetry.space_group_name_H-M   'P 1'
#
loop_
_entity.id
_entity.type
_entity.pdbx_description
1 polymer ?
#
loop_
_entity_poly.entity_id
_entity_poly.type
_entity_poly.pdbx_seq_one_letter_code
_entity_poly.pdbx_strand_id
1 'polypeptide(L)'
;MVVQAKKRELKEAQKRKKQLEERCKLEDSIGNAVLTWNNEILPNWETMCCSRKVRELWWQGIPPSVRGKVWSLAIGNELNITHELYDICLARAKEKWRSLSIGGTEVECEDAGFSAADREASLELIKLDISRTFPNLCIFQQGGPYHDTLHSILGAYTCYRPDVGYVQGMSFIAAVLILNLDTADAFIAFSNLLNKPCQMAFFRVDHGLMLTYFAAFEVFFEENLPKLFAHFKKNNLTPDIYLIDWIFTLYSKSLPLDLACRVWDVFCRDGEEFLFRTALGILKLFEDILTKMDFIHIAQFLTKLPEDLPSEEFFASIAAIQMQSRNKKWAQILAALQKDNREMEKGSPSLKR
;
A
#
# COMPACT_ATOMS: atom_id res chain seq x y z
N MET A 1 44.08 32.50 15.11
CA MET A 1 43.52 31.71 14.01
C MET A 1 43.78 30.20 14.16
N VAL A 2 44.99 29.72 14.39
CA VAL A 2 45.34 28.26 14.49
C VAL A 2 44.59 27.55 15.62
N VAL A 3 44.39 28.17 16.78
CA VAL A 3 43.69 27.55 17.92
C VAL A 3 42.19 27.35 17.64
N GLN A 4 41.57 28.27 16.90
CA GLN A 4 40.18 28.12 16.51
C GLN A 4 39.96 27.05 15.43
N ALA A 5 40.89 26.91 14.50
CA ALA A 5 40.88 25.85 13.49
C ALA A 5 40.98 24.46 14.15
N LYS A 6 41.97 24.25 15.04
CA LYS A 6 42.11 23.01 15.81
C LYS A 6 40.85 22.67 16.64
N LYS A 7 40.20 23.68 17.23
CA LYS A 7 38.99 23.48 18.02
C LYS A 7 37.78 23.07 17.15
N ARG A 8 37.72 23.58 15.90
CA ARG A 8 36.69 23.15 14.90
C ARG A 8 36.96 21.72 14.44
N GLU A 9 38.19 21.38 14.07
CA GLU A 9 38.58 20.01 13.67
C GLU A 9 38.30 18.99 14.76
N LEU A 10 38.59 19.33 16.02
CA LEU A 10 38.28 18.42 17.16
C LEU A 10 36.80 18.22 17.33
N LYS A 11 35.96 19.27 17.19
CA LYS A 11 34.50 19.15 17.24
C LYS A 11 33.93 18.33 16.10
N GLU A 12 34.47 18.51 14.89
CA GLU A 12 34.06 17.72 13.73
C GLU A 12 34.46 16.25 13.86
N ALA A 13 35.67 15.97 14.35
CA ALA A 13 36.11 14.63 14.62
C ALA A 13 35.24 13.93 15.69
N GLN A 14 34.89 14.64 16.77
CA GLN A 14 33.98 14.14 17.79
C GLN A 14 32.58 13.88 17.24
N LYS A 15 32.08 14.76 16.38
CA LYS A 15 30.77 14.59 15.71
C LYS A 15 30.79 13.37 14.79
N ARG A 16 31.84 13.20 13.98
CA ARG A 16 32.01 12.03 13.11
C ARG A 16 32.10 10.73 13.90
N LYS A 17 32.87 10.74 15.01
CA LYS A 17 32.98 9.58 15.89
C LYS A 17 31.64 9.19 16.48
N LYS A 18 30.87 10.16 16.99
CA LYS A 18 29.52 9.92 17.51
C LYS A 18 28.57 9.36 16.45
N GLN A 19 28.59 9.92 15.25
CA GLN A 19 27.78 9.42 14.12
C GLN A 19 28.17 7.98 13.75
N LEU A 20 29.46 7.66 13.76
CA LEU A 20 29.94 6.31 13.49
C LEU A 20 29.48 5.32 14.58
N GLU A 21 29.58 5.69 15.85
CA GLU A 21 29.11 4.87 16.97
C GLU A 21 27.59 4.65 16.92
N GLU A 22 26.81 5.68 16.58
CA GLU A 22 25.37 5.57 16.40
C GLU A 22 25.02 4.64 15.21
N ARG A 23 25.78 4.75 14.12
CA ARG A 23 25.62 3.87 12.95
C ARG A 23 25.95 2.41 13.28
N CYS A 24 27.06 2.14 13.98
CA CYS A 24 27.41 0.79 14.41
C CYS A 24 26.33 0.19 15.33
N LYS A 25 25.81 0.97 16.30
CA LYS A 25 24.72 0.51 17.17
C LYS A 25 23.47 0.17 16.39
N LEU A 26 23.15 0.95 15.35
CA LEU A 26 21.99 0.70 14.48
C LEU A 26 22.20 -0.58 13.66
N GLU A 27 23.39 -0.75 13.08
CA GLU A 27 23.76 -1.96 12.33
C GLU A 27 23.70 -3.22 13.19
N ASP A 28 24.21 -3.16 14.43
CA ASP A 28 24.11 -4.25 15.41
C ASP A 28 22.67 -4.55 15.80
N SER A 29 21.84 -3.52 15.99
CA SER A 29 20.42 -3.67 16.30
C SER A 29 19.66 -4.34 15.16
N ILE A 30 19.93 -3.96 13.91
CA ILE A 30 19.35 -4.59 12.71
C ILE A 30 19.80 -6.05 12.61
N GLY A 31 21.08 -6.33 12.80
CA GLY A 31 21.64 -7.68 12.79
C GLY A 31 20.97 -8.58 13.84
N ASN A 32 20.79 -8.09 15.05
CA ASN A 32 20.08 -8.79 16.12
C ASN A 32 18.62 -9.04 15.79
N ALA A 33 17.93 -8.07 15.18
CA ALA A 33 16.55 -8.21 14.73
C ALA A 33 16.42 -9.28 13.65
N VAL A 34 17.33 -9.31 12.66
CA VAL A 34 17.38 -10.35 11.61
C VAL A 34 17.54 -11.74 12.24
N LEU A 35 18.45 -11.90 13.19
CA LEU A 35 18.65 -13.17 13.89
C LEU A 35 17.39 -13.59 14.67
N THR A 36 16.75 -12.67 15.36
CA THR A 36 15.51 -12.94 16.11
C THR A 36 14.39 -13.39 15.17
N TRP A 37 14.18 -12.70 14.05
CA TRP A 37 13.19 -13.10 13.05
C TRP A 37 13.47 -14.46 12.43
N ASN A 38 14.71 -14.73 12.02
CA ASN A 38 15.06 -15.97 11.33
C ASN A 38 15.11 -17.18 12.27
N ASN A 39 15.61 -17.04 13.50
CA ASN A 39 15.88 -18.15 14.39
C ASN A 39 14.76 -18.40 15.41
N GLU A 40 14.00 -17.39 15.80
CA GLU A 40 12.97 -17.51 16.84
C GLU A 40 11.56 -17.37 16.27
N ILE A 41 11.27 -16.35 15.46
CA ILE A 41 9.92 -15.99 15.05
C ILE A 41 9.45 -16.83 13.86
N LEU A 42 10.19 -16.81 12.75
CA LEU A 42 9.79 -17.52 11.53
C LEU A 42 9.65 -19.03 11.71
N PRO A 43 10.56 -19.73 12.44
CA PRO A 43 10.39 -21.16 12.69
C PRO A 43 9.21 -21.50 13.58
N ASN A 44 8.76 -20.58 14.43
CA ASN A 44 7.64 -20.75 15.37
C ASN A 44 6.49 -19.78 15.07
N TRP A 45 6.24 -19.50 13.80
CA TRP A 45 5.32 -18.48 13.34
C TRP A 45 3.95 -18.53 13.99
N GLU A 46 3.31 -19.70 13.99
CA GLU A 46 1.93 -19.88 14.49
C GLU A 46 1.78 -19.51 15.97
N THR A 47 2.80 -19.77 16.77
CA THR A 47 2.78 -19.49 18.22
C THR A 47 3.27 -18.10 18.56
N MET A 48 4.18 -17.53 17.76
CA MET A 48 4.87 -16.29 18.07
C MET A 48 4.30 -15.04 17.40
N CYS A 49 3.65 -15.18 16.26
CA CYS A 49 3.17 -14.02 15.48
C CYS A 49 2.23 -13.08 16.27
N CYS A 50 1.51 -13.58 17.26
CA CYS A 50 0.59 -12.82 18.10
C CYS A 50 1.20 -12.36 19.43
N SER A 51 2.47 -12.67 19.73
CA SER A 51 3.10 -12.31 20.99
C SER A 51 3.37 -10.80 21.07
N ARG A 52 3.36 -10.26 22.29
CA ARG A 52 3.63 -8.83 22.52
C ARG A 52 5.03 -8.43 22.03
N LYS A 53 6.04 -9.25 22.31
CA LYS A 53 7.43 -9.02 21.88
C LYS A 53 7.52 -8.89 20.36
N VAL A 54 6.86 -9.77 19.62
CA VAL A 54 6.84 -9.76 18.16
C VAL A 54 6.08 -8.54 17.64
N ARG A 55 4.98 -8.13 18.27
CA ARG A 55 4.26 -6.90 17.92
C ARG A 55 5.14 -5.65 18.03
N GLU A 56 5.93 -5.55 19.08
CA GLU A 56 6.85 -4.42 19.29
C GLU A 56 7.95 -4.39 18.22
N LEU A 57 8.55 -5.55 17.89
CA LEU A 57 9.52 -5.68 16.81
C LEU A 57 8.91 -5.35 15.44
N TRP A 58 7.70 -5.78 15.20
CA TRP A 58 6.98 -5.52 13.95
C TRP A 58 6.71 -4.03 13.75
N TRP A 59 6.29 -3.36 14.80
CA TRP A 59 6.07 -1.91 14.78
C TRP A 59 7.34 -1.11 14.48
N GLN A 60 8.48 -1.55 14.95
CA GLN A 60 9.78 -0.93 14.67
C GLN A 60 10.22 -1.06 13.21
N GLY A 61 9.58 -1.89 12.44
CA GLY A 61 9.90 -2.22 11.06
C GLY A 61 10.59 -3.58 10.93
N ILE A 62 10.12 -4.37 9.99
CA ILE A 62 10.71 -5.68 9.67
C ILE A 62 12.01 -5.43 8.90
N PRO A 63 13.12 -6.09 9.24
CA PRO A 63 14.35 -5.97 8.46
C PRO A 63 14.12 -6.33 6.99
N PRO A 64 14.67 -5.56 6.03
CA PRO A 64 14.41 -5.79 4.60
C PRO A 64 14.70 -7.21 4.12
N SER A 65 15.72 -7.86 4.67
CA SER A 65 16.13 -9.23 4.28
C SER A 65 15.10 -10.31 4.63
N VAL A 66 14.26 -10.08 5.62
CA VAL A 66 13.22 -11.05 6.07
C VAL A 66 11.79 -10.60 5.73
N ARG A 67 11.65 -9.38 5.27
CA ARG A 67 10.35 -8.73 5.01
C ARG A 67 9.46 -9.54 4.07
N GLY A 68 10.00 -10.05 2.98
CA GLY A 68 9.25 -10.85 2.01
C GLY A 68 8.63 -12.09 2.62
N LYS A 69 9.39 -12.85 3.42
CA LYS A 69 8.90 -14.06 4.12
C LYS A 69 7.80 -13.72 5.12
N VAL A 70 7.98 -12.66 5.89
CA VAL A 70 6.99 -12.20 6.88
C VAL A 70 5.70 -11.75 6.20
N TRP A 71 5.81 -10.95 5.15
CA TRP A 71 4.64 -10.50 4.39
C TRP A 71 3.88 -11.68 3.77
N SER A 72 4.58 -12.62 3.17
CA SER A 72 3.98 -13.83 2.59
C SER A 72 3.15 -14.60 3.61
N LEU A 73 3.70 -14.82 4.80
CA LEU A 73 3.02 -15.51 5.90
C LEU A 73 1.82 -14.71 6.43
N ALA A 74 1.98 -13.40 6.61
CA ALA A 74 0.94 -12.53 7.15
C ALA A 74 -0.22 -12.31 6.15
N ILE A 75 0.07 -12.13 4.87
CA ILE A 75 -0.95 -12.01 3.80
C ILE A 75 -1.68 -13.35 3.64
N GLY A 76 -0.95 -14.45 3.73
CA GLY A 76 -1.48 -15.80 3.54
C GLY A 76 -1.77 -16.14 2.09
N ASN A 77 -2.42 -17.26 1.88
CA ASN A 77 -2.79 -17.78 0.56
C ASN A 77 -4.19 -18.44 0.60
N GLU A 78 -5.20 -17.67 0.97
CA GLU A 78 -6.60 -18.14 1.01
C GLU A 78 -7.12 -18.60 -0.35
N LEU A 79 -6.56 -18.03 -1.43
CA LEU A 79 -6.90 -18.39 -2.80
C LEU A 79 -6.28 -19.71 -3.27
N ASN A 80 -5.42 -20.33 -2.46
CA ASN A 80 -4.71 -21.57 -2.77
C ASN A 80 -3.97 -21.53 -4.12
N ILE A 81 -3.33 -20.42 -4.44
CA ILE A 81 -2.57 -20.25 -5.66
C ILE A 81 -1.25 -20.99 -5.55
N THR A 82 -0.92 -21.76 -6.60
CA THR A 82 0.34 -22.48 -6.73
C THR A 82 1.27 -21.79 -7.73
N HIS A 83 2.55 -22.17 -7.73
CA HIS A 83 3.50 -21.71 -8.75
C HIS A 83 3.08 -22.15 -10.15
N GLU A 84 2.53 -23.36 -10.28
CA GLU A 84 2.02 -23.86 -11.56
C GLU A 84 0.86 -23.02 -12.08
N LEU A 85 -0.05 -22.56 -11.21
CA LEU A 85 -1.13 -21.67 -11.62
C LEU A 85 -0.59 -20.34 -12.15
N TYR A 86 0.44 -19.80 -11.52
CA TYR A 86 1.13 -18.61 -12.05
C TYR A 86 1.69 -18.86 -13.46
N ASP A 87 2.38 -19.97 -13.65
CA ASP A 87 2.96 -20.34 -14.96
C ASP A 87 1.87 -20.46 -16.04
N ILE A 88 0.73 -21.06 -15.72
CA ILE A 88 -0.42 -21.18 -16.62
C ILE A 88 -0.98 -19.78 -16.96
N CYS A 89 -1.20 -18.92 -15.97
CA CYS A 89 -1.71 -17.56 -16.20
C CYS A 89 -0.72 -16.73 -17.02
N LEU A 90 0.57 -16.85 -16.76
CA LEU A 90 1.62 -16.17 -17.53
C LEU A 90 1.66 -16.65 -18.98
N ALA A 91 1.55 -17.94 -19.22
CA ALA A 91 1.50 -18.50 -20.57
C ALA A 91 0.31 -17.94 -21.37
N ARG A 92 -0.86 -17.88 -20.75
CA ARG A 92 -2.06 -17.26 -21.35
C ARG A 92 -1.86 -15.77 -21.64
N ALA A 93 -1.24 -15.03 -20.73
CA ALA A 93 -0.94 -13.62 -20.95
C ALA A 93 -0.01 -13.42 -22.13
N LYS A 94 1.05 -14.22 -22.23
CA LYS A 94 2.00 -14.19 -23.37
C LYS A 94 1.33 -14.53 -24.69
N GLU A 95 0.43 -15.47 -24.71
CA GLU A 95 -0.35 -15.83 -25.90
C GLU A 95 -1.25 -14.67 -26.35
N LYS A 96 -1.97 -14.04 -25.42
CA LYS A 96 -2.77 -12.84 -25.71
C LYS A 96 -1.93 -11.69 -26.26
N TRP A 97 -0.74 -11.46 -25.71
CA TRP A 97 0.16 -10.40 -26.23
C TRP A 97 0.66 -10.68 -27.64
N ARG A 98 0.97 -11.95 -27.94
CA ARG A 98 1.38 -12.34 -29.31
C ARG A 98 0.25 -12.12 -30.31
N SER A 99 -0.98 -12.51 -29.97
CA SER A 99 -2.12 -12.35 -30.86
C SER A 99 -2.43 -10.87 -31.17
N LEU A 100 -2.27 -9.99 -30.18
CA LEU A 100 -2.42 -8.54 -30.36
C LEU A 100 -1.31 -7.94 -31.24
N SER A 101 -0.07 -8.47 -31.15
CA SER A 101 1.08 -7.98 -31.92
C SER A 101 1.04 -8.38 -33.41
N ILE A 102 0.33 -9.47 -33.77
CA ILE A 102 0.28 -10.02 -35.14
C ILE A 102 -0.87 -9.40 -35.96
N GLY A 103 -1.67 -8.50 -35.38
CA GLY A 103 -2.77 -7.82 -36.09
C GLY A 103 -3.96 -8.75 -36.36
N GLY A 104 -4.76 -8.94 -35.35
CA GLY A 104 -6.18 -9.24 -35.40
C GLY A 104 -6.72 -10.21 -36.41
N THR A 105 -6.48 -11.49 -36.26
CA THR A 105 -7.48 -12.49 -36.65
C THR A 105 -8.24 -12.86 -35.38
N GLU A 106 -9.54 -12.60 -35.41
CA GLU A 106 -10.48 -12.95 -34.34
C GLU A 106 -10.39 -14.46 -34.08
N VAL A 107 -9.62 -14.83 -33.06
CA VAL A 107 -9.83 -16.10 -32.41
C VAL A 107 -10.87 -15.81 -31.31
N GLU A 108 -12.10 -16.21 -31.61
CA GLU A 108 -13.18 -16.27 -30.63
C GLU A 108 -12.75 -17.20 -29.48
N CYS A 109 -12.08 -16.64 -28.50
CA CYS A 109 -12.01 -17.24 -27.18
C CYS A 109 -13.27 -16.82 -26.43
N GLU A 110 -14.14 -17.78 -26.18
CA GLU A 110 -15.31 -17.70 -25.31
C GLU A 110 -14.88 -17.40 -23.84
N ASP A 111 -14.22 -16.29 -23.59
CA ASP A 111 -13.98 -15.78 -22.23
C ASP A 111 -14.80 -14.51 -22.04
N ALA A 112 -15.77 -14.67 -21.17
CA ALA A 112 -16.69 -13.71 -20.60
C ALA A 112 -16.41 -12.21 -20.90
N GLY A 113 -17.13 -11.64 -21.86
CA GLY A 113 -17.63 -10.27 -21.76
C GLY A 113 -16.68 -9.11 -22.06
N PHE A 114 -15.39 -9.32 -22.31
CA PHE A 114 -14.47 -8.24 -22.65
C PHE A 114 -14.16 -8.19 -24.14
N SER A 115 -14.37 -7.03 -24.74
CA SER A 115 -14.06 -6.80 -26.15
C SER A 115 -12.54 -6.81 -26.42
N ALA A 116 -12.13 -7.07 -27.67
CA ALA A 116 -10.72 -6.94 -28.07
C ALA A 116 -10.16 -5.54 -27.77
N ALA A 117 -10.99 -4.51 -27.89
CA ALA A 117 -10.64 -3.13 -27.56
C ALA A 117 -10.35 -2.92 -26.07
N ASP A 118 -11.10 -3.56 -25.16
CA ASP A 118 -10.87 -3.45 -23.72
C ASP A 118 -9.56 -4.14 -23.31
N ARG A 119 -9.21 -5.23 -23.98
CA ARG A 119 -7.94 -5.95 -23.76
C ARG A 119 -6.73 -5.15 -24.24
N GLU A 120 -6.84 -4.49 -25.38
CA GLU A 120 -5.80 -3.62 -25.92
C GLU A 120 -5.61 -2.40 -25.03
N ALA A 121 -6.70 -1.77 -24.56
CA ALA A 121 -6.68 -0.66 -23.63
C ALA A 121 -6.01 -1.04 -22.29
N SER A 122 -6.29 -2.24 -21.76
CA SER A 122 -5.64 -2.73 -20.54
C SER A 122 -4.15 -2.94 -20.73
N LEU A 123 -3.71 -3.43 -21.87
CA LEU A 123 -2.30 -3.63 -22.18
C LEU A 123 -1.53 -2.31 -22.26
N GLU A 124 -2.10 -1.32 -22.96
CA GLU A 124 -1.52 0.02 -23.05
C GLU A 124 -1.45 0.71 -21.68
N LEU A 125 -2.47 0.54 -20.84
CA LEU A 125 -2.49 1.07 -19.49
C LEU A 125 -1.40 0.43 -18.61
N ILE A 126 -1.18 -0.88 -18.71
CA ILE A 126 -0.08 -1.57 -18.03
C ILE A 126 1.27 -0.99 -18.45
N LYS A 127 1.53 -0.86 -19.75
CA LYS A 127 2.79 -0.29 -20.26
C LYS A 127 3.02 1.12 -19.75
N LEU A 128 1.98 1.96 -19.74
CA LEU A 128 2.05 3.32 -19.27
C LEU A 128 2.35 3.37 -17.76
N ASP A 129 1.70 2.56 -16.95
CA ASP A 129 1.92 2.51 -15.51
C ASP A 129 3.32 1.98 -15.14
N ILE A 130 3.81 0.95 -15.85
CA ILE A 130 5.17 0.44 -15.65
C ILE A 130 6.20 1.54 -15.90
N SER A 131 6.03 2.35 -16.95
CA SER A 131 6.98 3.42 -17.28
C SER A 131 7.14 4.48 -16.18
N ARG A 132 6.11 4.68 -15.37
CA ARG A 132 6.07 5.65 -14.27
C ARG A 132 6.11 5.04 -12.87
N THR A 133 6.32 3.73 -12.79
CA THR A 133 6.45 3.02 -11.50
C THR A 133 7.87 3.14 -10.98
N PHE A 134 8.06 3.88 -9.90
CA PHE A 134 9.36 4.16 -9.27
C PHE A 134 10.46 4.55 -10.27
N PRO A 135 10.25 5.59 -11.10
CA PRO A 135 11.20 5.93 -12.15
C PRO A 135 12.59 6.27 -11.64
N ASN A 136 12.71 6.80 -10.42
CA ASN A 136 13.99 7.14 -9.80
C ASN A 136 14.87 5.91 -9.49
N LEU A 137 14.27 4.72 -9.38
CA LEU A 137 15.01 3.48 -9.16
C LEU A 137 15.63 2.93 -10.44
N CYS A 138 15.13 3.31 -11.60
CA CYS A 138 15.61 2.88 -12.93
C CYS A 138 15.61 1.35 -13.15
N ILE A 139 14.77 0.60 -12.44
CA ILE A 139 14.77 -0.88 -12.47
C ILE A 139 13.52 -1.48 -13.13
N PHE A 140 12.42 -0.72 -13.20
CA PHE A 140 11.15 -1.16 -13.79
C PHE A 140 10.91 -0.67 -15.21
N GLN A 141 11.63 0.34 -15.66
CA GLN A 141 11.51 0.90 -17.00
C GLN A 141 12.02 -0.08 -18.04
N GLN A 142 11.67 0.16 -19.30
CA GLN A 142 12.11 -0.66 -20.42
C GLN A 142 13.65 -0.82 -20.44
N GLY A 143 14.11 -2.04 -20.50
CA GLY A 143 15.53 -2.39 -20.39
C GLY A 143 16.05 -2.53 -18.96
N GLY A 144 15.24 -2.22 -17.95
CA GLY A 144 15.56 -2.45 -16.55
C GLY A 144 15.40 -3.91 -16.13
N PRO A 145 16.06 -4.33 -15.04
CA PRO A 145 16.11 -5.75 -14.63
C PRO A 145 14.76 -6.33 -14.20
N TYR A 146 13.81 -5.50 -13.77
CA TYR A 146 12.49 -5.94 -13.29
C TYR A 146 11.32 -5.54 -14.20
N HIS A 147 11.60 -4.94 -15.35
CA HIS A 147 10.56 -4.56 -16.30
C HIS A 147 9.69 -5.76 -16.71
N ASP A 148 10.33 -6.82 -17.18
CA ASP A 148 9.63 -8.01 -17.67
C ASP A 148 8.93 -8.76 -16.54
N THR A 149 9.52 -8.80 -15.35
CA THR A 149 8.92 -9.40 -14.16
C THR A 149 7.63 -8.67 -13.75
N LEU A 150 7.66 -7.35 -13.71
CA LEU A 150 6.49 -6.54 -13.37
C LEU A 150 5.38 -6.70 -14.42
N HIS A 151 5.73 -6.64 -15.69
CA HIS A 151 4.81 -6.86 -16.81
C HIS A 151 4.18 -8.26 -16.74
N SER A 152 4.97 -9.27 -16.43
CA SER A 152 4.54 -10.67 -16.32
C SER A 152 3.53 -10.89 -15.19
N ILE A 153 3.77 -10.34 -14.02
CA ILE A 153 2.85 -10.46 -12.87
C ILE A 153 1.52 -9.77 -13.17
N LEU A 154 1.56 -8.55 -13.70
CA LEU A 154 0.34 -7.80 -14.03
C LEU A 154 -0.46 -8.49 -15.13
N GLY A 155 0.20 -9.00 -16.17
CA GLY A 155 -0.44 -9.75 -17.23
C GLY A 155 -1.04 -11.08 -16.76
N ALA A 156 -0.32 -11.83 -15.94
CA ALA A 156 -0.81 -13.07 -15.35
C ALA A 156 -2.04 -12.81 -14.47
N TYR A 157 -2.04 -11.74 -13.66
CA TYR A 157 -3.18 -11.38 -12.84
C TYR A 157 -4.44 -11.06 -13.66
N THR A 158 -4.31 -10.36 -14.78
CA THR A 158 -5.46 -10.08 -15.67
C THR A 158 -6.06 -11.35 -16.26
N CYS A 159 -5.26 -12.40 -16.46
CA CYS A 159 -5.74 -13.71 -16.88
C CYS A 159 -6.34 -14.52 -15.74
N TYR A 160 -5.83 -14.36 -14.52
CA TYR A 160 -6.34 -15.00 -13.33
C TYR A 160 -7.66 -14.39 -12.84
N ARG A 161 -7.76 -13.06 -12.87
CA ARG A 161 -8.96 -12.30 -12.46
C ARG A 161 -9.40 -11.36 -13.58
N PRO A 162 -9.96 -11.91 -14.67
CA PRO A 162 -10.45 -11.11 -15.79
C PRO A 162 -11.62 -10.19 -15.40
N ASP A 163 -12.35 -10.54 -14.36
CA ASP A 163 -13.44 -9.74 -13.77
C ASP A 163 -12.95 -8.44 -13.11
N VAL A 164 -11.70 -8.39 -12.67
CA VAL A 164 -11.05 -7.20 -12.13
C VAL A 164 -10.23 -6.50 -13.21
N GLY A 165 -9.49 -7.26 -13.99
CA GLY A 165 -8.58 -6.77 -15.03
C GLY A 165 -7.41 -5.99 -14.43
N TYR A 166 -6.89 -5.03 -15.22
CA TYR A 166 -5.87 -4.11 -14.75
C TYR A 166 -6.49 -2.76 -14.37
N VAL A 167 -6.18 -2.30 -13.18
CA VAL A 167 -6.59 -0.99 -12.69
C VAL A 167 -5.35 -0.14 -12.42
N GLN A 168 -5.39 1.12 -12.82
CA GLN A 168 -4.30 2.06 -12.60
C GLN A 168 -3.87 2.09 -11.13
N GLY A 169 -2.57 1.97 -10.89
CA GLY A 169 -1.98 1.91 -9.55
C GLY A 169 -1.59 0.50 -9.09
N MET A 170 -2.13 -0.57 -9.69
CA MET A 170 -1.74 -1.95 -9.37
C MET A 170 -0.24 -2.20 -9.56
N SER A 171 0.40 -1.55 -10.52
CA SER A 171 1.83 -1.68 -10.78
C SER A 171 2.70 -1.30 -9.57
N PHE A 172 2.30 -0.32 -8.79
CA PHE A 172 3.01 0.09 -7.58
C PHE A 172 2.99 -1.00 -6.50
N ILE A 173 1.85 -1.67 -6.33
CA ILE A 173 1.72 -2.78 -5.36
C ILE A 173 2.58 -3.97 -5.81
N ALA A 174 2.45 -4.38 -7.06
CA ALA A 174 3.25 -5.48 -7.63
C ALA A 174 4.75 -5.18 -7.56
N ALA A 175 5.17 -3.96 -7.84
CA ALA A 175 6.57 -3.55 -7.78
C ALA A 175 7.15 -3.66 -6.37
N VAL A 176 6.43 -3.23 -5.33
CA VAL A 176 6.88 -3.38 -3.93
C VAL A 176 7.04 -4.86 -3.56
N LEU A 177 6.13 -5.71 -4.01
CA LEU A 177 6.22 -7.16 -3.76
C LEU A 177 7.41 -7.80 -4.49
N ILE A 178 7.69 -7.40 -5.73
CA ILE A 178 8.84 -7.89 -6.50
C ILE A 178 10.17 -7.52 -5.83
N LEU A 179 10.26 -6.37 -5.18
CA LEU A 179 11.46 -5.96 -4.46
C LEU A 179 11.75 -6.83 -3.22
N ASN A 180 10.77 -7.58 -2.73
CA ASN A 180 10.87 -8.34 -1.50
C ASN A 180 10.65 -9.85 -1.66
N LEU A 181 10.13 -10.31 -2.79
CA LEU A 181 9.73 -11.69 -3.05
C LEU A 181 10.18 -12.15 -4.44
N ASP A 182 10.38 -13.45 -4.59
CA ASP A 182 10.55 -14.08 -5.90
C ASP A 182 9.28 -13.96 -6.73
N THR A 183 9.40 -14.05 -8.05
CA THR A 183 8.32 -13.71 -8.99
C THR A 183 7.01 -14.44 -8.73
N ALA A 184 7.04 -15.76 -8.59
CA ALA A 184 5.82 -16.54 -8.34
C ALA A 184 5.21 -16.24 -6.97
N ASP A 185 6.04 -16.09 -5.94
CA ASP A 185 5.59 -15.73 -4.60
C ASP A 185 5.03 -14.30 -4.56
N ALA A 186 5.61 -13.39 -5.32
CA ALA A 186 5.07 -12.03 -5.49
C ALA A 186 3.69 -12.03 -6.16
N PHE A 187 3.48 -12.88 -7.17
CA PHE A 187 2.16 -13.05 -7.79
C PHE A 187 1.13 -13.62 -6.82
N ILE A 188 1.50 -14.62 -6.01
CA ILE A 188 0.63 -15.20 -4.98
C ILE A 188 0.25 -14.15 -3.95
N ALA A 189 1.22 -13.42 -3.41
CA ALA A 189 0.98 -12.36 -2.44
C ALA A 189 0.13 -11.23 -3.03
N PHE A 190 0.41 -10.80 -4.25
CA PHE A 190 -0.35 -9.78 -4.97
C PHE A 190 -1.82 -10.16 -5.14
N SER A 191 -2.09 -11.37 -5.61
CA SER A 191 -3.45 -11.86 -5.85
C SER A 191 -4.24 -11.99 -4.55
N ASN A 192 -3.63 -12.51 -3.48
CA ASN A 192 -4.27 -12.62 -2.17
C ASN A 192 -4.50 -11.26 -1.52
N LEU A 193 -3.55 -10.33 -1.66
CA LEU A 193 -3.66 -8.98 -1.13
C LEU A 193 -4.81 -8.21 -1.80
N LEU A 194 -4.91 -8.27 -3.12
CA LEU A 194 -5.99 -7.62 -3.86
C LEU A 194 -7.37 -8.25 -3.59
N ASN A 195 -7.40 -9.48 -3.15
CA ASN A 195 -8.65 -10.18 -2.79
C ASN A 195 -9.21 -9.78 -1.42
N LYS A 196 -8.48 -9.02 -0.63
CA LYS A 196 -8.98 -8.49 0.66
C LYS A 196 -10.16 -7.54 0.42
N PRO A 197 -11.14 -7.49 1.35
CA PRO A 197 -12.40 -6.74 1.13
C PRO A 197 -12.20 -5.27 0.74
N CYS A 198 -11.33 -4.56 1.42
CA CYS A 198 -11.07 -3.15 1.13
C CYS A 198 -10.46 -2.97 -0.27
N GLN A 199 -9.40 -3.69 -0.58
CA GLN A 199 -8.73 -3.62 -1.88
C GLN A 199 -9.69 -3.98 -3.01
N MET A 200 -10.50 -5.02 -2.84
CA MET A 200 -11.45 -5.45 -3.85
C MET A 200 -12.56 -4.40 -4.07
N ALA A 201 -13.05 -3.75 -3.02
CA ALA A 201 -14.00 -2.67 -3.13
C ALA A 201 -13.47 -1.50 -3.98
N PHE A 202 -12.20 -1.14 -3.77
CA PHE A 202 -11.55 -0.06 -4.51
C PHE A 202 -11.21 -0.47 -5.95
N PHE A 203 -10.61 -1.63 -6.16
CA PHE A 203 -10.20 -2.08 -7.50
C PHE A 203 -11.37 -2.47 -8.42
N ARG A 204 -12.49 -2.87 -7.87
CA ARG A 204 -13.75 -3.03 -8.63
C ARG A 204 -14.52 -1.73 -8.80
N VAL A 205 -14.03 -0.64 -8.23
CA VAL A 205 -14.71 0.67 -8.27
C VAL A 205 -16.15 0.56 -7.77
N ASP A 206 -16.35 -0.16 -6.68
CA ASP A 206 -17.65 -0.25 -6.01
C ASP A 206 -17.91 1.04 -5.24
N HIS A 207 -18.59 1.98 -5.91
CA HIS A 207 -18.84 3.31 -5.35
C HIS A 207 -19.57 3.26 -4.01
N GLY A 208 -20.53 2.36 -3.84
CA GLY A 208 -21.27 2.21 -2.59
C GLY A 208 -20.37 1.80 -1.42
N LEU A 209 -19.53 0.78 -1.62
CA LEU A 209 -18.55 0.35 -0.62
C LEU A 209 -17.47 1.39 -0.39
N MET A 210 -16.95 2.03 -1.42
CA MET A 210 -15.95 3.10 -1.27
C MET A 210 -16.49 4.24 -0.41
N LEU A 211 -17.70 4.70 -0.64
CA LEU A 211 -18.35 5.73 0.17
C LEU A 211 -18.54 5.28 1.63
N THR A 212 -18.83 4.00 1.85
CA THR A 212 -18.94 3.42 3.19
C THR A 212 -17.59 3.44 3.91
N TYR A 213 -16.49 3.10 3.25
CA TYR A 213 -15.13 3.23 3.79
C TYR A 213 -14.79 4.69 4.11
N PHE A 214 -15.14 5.62 3.24
CA PHE A 214 -14.91 7.05 3.50
C PHE A 214 -15.73 7.56 4.67
N ALA A 215 -16.98 7.14 4.80
CA ALA A 215 -17.82 7.49 5.95
C ALA A 215 -17.27 6.95 7.26
N ALA A 216 -16.80 5.69 7.28
CA ALA A 216 -16.13 5.10 8.43
C ALA A 216 -14.85 5.87 8.79
N PHE A 217 -14.02 6.19 7.81
CA PHE A 217 -12.82 7.00 8.00
C PHE A 217 -13.14 8.37 8.62
N GLU A 218 -14.17 9.06 8.15
CA GLU A 218 -14.56 10.37 8.67
C GLU A 218 -15.02 10.33 10.13
N VAL A 219 -15.59 9.23 10.60
CA VAL A 219 -15.93 9.05 12.03
C VAL A 219 -14.68 9.14 12.89
N PHE A 220 -13.62 8.44 12.52
CA PHE A 220 -12.35 8.46 13.26
C PHE A 220 -11.56 9.74 13.03
N PHE A 221 -11.72 10.38 11.87
CA PHE A 221 -11.14 11.68 11.59
C PHE A 221 -11.69 12.75 12.55
N GLU A 222 -13.00 12.83 12.68
CA GLU A 222 -13.67 13.76 13.60
C GLU A 222 -13.27 13.49 15.06
N GLU A 223 -13.20 12.22 15.46
CA GLU A 223 -12.83 11.82 16.82
C GLU A 223 -11.39 12.22 17.18
N ASN A 224 -10.43 12.00 16.28
CA ASN A 224 -9.00 12.22 16.54
C ASN A 224 -8.54 13.65 16.25
N LEU A 225 -9.07 14.28 15.22
CA LEU A 225 -8.63 15.58 14.71
C LEU A 225 -9.83 16.50 14.44
N PRO A 226 -10.62 16.84 15.45
CA PRO A 226 -11.90 17.55 15.25
C PRO A 226 -11.75 18.93 14.62
N LYS A 227 -10.69 19.65 14.92
CA LYS A 227 -10.41 20.97 14.33
C LYS A 227 -10.08 20.87 12.84
N LEU A 228 -9.23 19.93 12.48
CA LEU A 228 -8.86 19.69 11.08
C LEU A 228 -10.07 19.15 10.28
N PHE A 229 -10.84 18.25 10.87
CA PHE A 229 -12.07 17.75 10.28
C PHE A 229 -13.07 18.87 9.96
N ALA A 230 -13.30 19.78 10.91
CA ALA A 230 -14.17 20.94 10.69
C ALA A 230 -13.62 21.86 9.59
N HIS A 231 -12.30 22.04 9.53
CA HIS A 231 -11.65 22.82 8.49
C HIS A 231 -11.81 22.19 7.10
N PHE A 232 -11.67 20.87 6.99
CA PHE A 232 -11.91 20.14 5.74
C PHE A 232 -13.37 20.24 5.28
N LYS A 233 -14.31 20.10 6.21
CA LYS A 233 -15.75 20.27 5.91
C LYS A 233 -16.07 21.67 5.44
N LYS A 234 -15.52 22.70 6.08
CA LYS A 234 -15.69 24.11 5.67
C LYS A 234 -15.17 24.37 4.26
N ASN A 235 -14.09 23.71 3.86
CA ASN A 235 -13.50 23.85 2.52
C ASN A 235 -14.04 22.83 1.49
N ASN A 236 -15.07 22.04 1.83
CA ASN A 236 -15.62 20.98 0.98
C ASN A 236 -14.56 19.95 0.50
N LEU A 237 -13.56 19.68 1.33
CA LEU A 237 -12.55 18.67 1.06
C LEU A 237 -13.05 17.30 1.51
N THR A 238 -13.26 16.40 0.57
CA THR A 238 -13.77 15.05 0.79
C THR A 238 -12.65 14.01 0.71
N PRO A 239 -12.80 12.86 1.38
CA PRO A 239 -11.75 11.83 1.41
C PRO A 239 -11.32 11.29 0.04
N ASP A 240 -12.20 11.26 -0.94
CA ASP A 240 -11.92 10.80 -2.29
C ASP A 240 -10.80 11.60 -2.98
N ILE A 241 -10.60 12.86 -2.59
CA ILE A 241 -9.56 13.72 -3.18
C ILE A 241 -8.15 13.22 -2.85
N TYR A 242 -7.93 12.62 -1.68
CA TYR A 242 -6.60 12.19 -1.22
C TYR A 242 -6.48 10.71 -0.83
N LEU A 243 -7.55 10.09 -0.31
CA LEU A 243 -7.50 8.68 0.13
C LEU A 243 -7.41 7.70 -1.03
N ILE A 244 -8.02 7.98 -2.16
CA ILE A 244 -8.07 7.04 -3.29
C ILE A 244 -6.65 6.66 -3.71
N ASP A 245 -5.80 7.62 -4.01
CA ASP A 245 -4.41 7.35 -4.41
C ASP A 245 -3.62 6.60 -3.33
N TRP A 246 -3.83 6.95 -2.07
CA TRP A 246 -3.16 6.29 -0.95
C TRP A 246 -3.57 4.82 -0.80
N ILE A 247 -4.85 4.53 -0.92
CA ILE A 247 -5.37 3.16 -0.81
C ILE A 247 -5.04 2.32 -2.05
N PHE A 248 -5.22 2.85 -3.26
CA PHE A 248 -4.90 2.14 -4.50
C PHE A 248 -3.45 1.69 -4.60
N THR A 249 -2.53 2.47 -4.06
CA THR A 249 -1.10 2.16 -4.11
C THR A 249 -0.52 1.69 -2.78
N LEU A 250 -1.35 1.55 -1.75
CA LEU A 250 -0.92 1.25 -0.37
C LEU A 250 0.22 2.17 0.06
N TYR A 251 0.06 3.47 -0.19
CA TYR A 251 1.03 4.53 0.12
C TYR A 251 2.37 4.46 -0.63
N SER A 252 2.61 3.46 -1.46
CA SER A 252 3.91 3.26 -2.12
C SER A 252 4.26 4.37 -3.13
N LYS A 253 3.25 4.98 -3.75
CA LYS A 253 3.43 6.14 -4.64
C LYS A 253 3.62 7.46 -3.88
N SER A 254 3.02 7.57 -2.70
CA SER A 254 2.87 8.86 -1.99
C SER A 254 3.88 9.06 -0.87
N LEU A 255 4.44 8.00 -0.32
CA LEU A 255 5.48 8.03 0.72
C LEU A 255 6.83 7.61 0.16
N PRO A 256 7.95 8.03 0.78
CA PRO A 256 9.25 7.43 0.52
C PRO A 256 9.17 5.90 0.64
N LEU A 257 9.84 5.17 -0.25
CA LEU A 257 9.67 3.72 -0.37
C LEU A 257 9.94 2.95 0.92
N ASP A 258 10.98 3.30 1.66
CA ASP A 258 11.31 2.68 2.94
C ASP A 258 10.21 2.89 3.98
N LEU A 259 9.62 4.07 3.98
CA LEU A 259 8.52 4.42 4.88
C LEU A 259 7.22 3.70 4.48
N ALA A 260 6.95 3.62 3.19
CA ALA A 260 5.84 2.83 2.65
C ALA A 260 5.98 1.35 3.02
N CYS A 261 7.17 0.77 2.90
CA CYS A 261 7.42 -0.62 3.31
C CYS A 261 7.18 -0.84 4.81
N ARG A 262 7.56 0.11 5.66
CA ARG A 262 7.26 0.05 7.10
C ARG A 262 5.75 0.13 7.38
N VAL A 263 5.00 0.91 6.62
CA VAL A 263 3.53 0.91 6.67
C VAL A 263 2.97 -0.46 6.25
N TRP A 264 3.49 -1.05 5.19
CA TRP A 264 3.11 -2.38 4.76
C TRP A 264 3.38 -3.45 5.81
N ASP A 265 4.49 -3.36 6.52
CA ASP A 265 4.81 -4.28 7.60
C ASP A 265 3.64 -4.41 8.58
N VAL A 266 3.15 -3.29 9.07
CA VAL A 266 2.05 -3.26 10.04
C VAL A 266 0.70 -3.57 9.39
N PHE A 267 0.48 -3.09 8.17
CA PHE A 267 -0.73 -3.41 7.41
C PHE A 267 -0.90 -4.90 7.17
N CYS A 268 0.15 -5.63 6.83
CA CYS A 268 0.10 -7.09 6.66
C CYS A 268 -0.36 -7.81 7.93
N ARG A 269 -0.06 -7.27 9.10
CA ARG A 269 -0.50 -7.82 10.39
C ARG A 269 -1.90 -7.36 10.80
N ASP A 270 -2.16 -6.05 10.75
CA ASP A 270 -3.35 -5.43 11.34
C ASP A 270 -4.52 -5.32 10.36
N GLY A 271 -4.26 -5.44 9.05
CA GLY A 271 -5.29 -5.36 8.03
C GLY A 271 -5.67 -3.93 7.63
N GLU A 272 -6.84 -3.80 7.03
CA GLU A 272 -7.32 -2.54 6.42
C GLU A 272 -7.44 -1.36 7.37
N GLU A 273 -7.75 -1.60 8.62
CA GLU A 273 -7.85 -0.54 9.64
C GLU A 273 -6.58 0.31 9.70
N PHE A 274 -5.41 -0.33 9.57
CA PHE A 274 -4.13 0.35 9.61
C PHE A 274 -3.91 1.30 8.43
N LEU A 275 -4.50 1.04 7.27
CA LEU A 275 -4.45 1.96 6.13
C LEU A 275 -5.13 3.29 6.46
N PHE A 276 -6.26 3.25 7.11
CA PHE A 276 -7.00 4.45 7.51
C PHE A 276 -6.39 5.14 8.73
N ARG A 277 -5.84 4.37 9.65
CA ARG A 277 -5.05 4.89 10.75
C ARG A 277 -3.81 5.64 10.26
N THR A 278 -3.13 5.11 9.26
CA THR A 278 -1.99 5.75 8.60
C THR A 278 -2.39 7.08 7.95
N ALA A 279 -3.52 7.12 7.27
CA ALA A 279 -4.06 8.35 6.70
C ALA A 279 -4.27 9.43 7.78
N LEU A 280 -4.86 9.07 8.90
CA LEU A 280 -5.05 9.97 10.03
C LEU A 280 -3.71 10.40 10.65
N GLY A 281 -2.72 9.51 10.68
CA GLY A 281 -1.36 9.83 11.11
C GLY A 281 -0.70 10.89 10.23
N ILE A 282 -0.86 10.81 8.92
CA ILE A 282 -0.39 11.82 7.97
C ILE A 282 -1.08 13.16 8.25
N LEU A 283 -2.39 13.17 8.38
CA LEU A 283 -3.16 14.38 8.67
C LEU A 283 -2.77 15.00 10.01
N LYS A 284 -2.53 14.18 11.03
CA LYS A 284 -2.06 14.65 12.34
C LYS A 284 -0.68 15.28 12.25
N LEU A 285 0.23 14.66 11.53
CA LEU A 285 1.61 15.17 11.39
C LEU A 285 1.64 16.57 10.76
N PHE A 286 0.73 16.85 9.85
CA PHE A 286 0.65 18.12 9.14
C PHE A 286 -0.53 19.01 9.56
N GLU A 287 -1.19 18.71 10.68
CA GLU A 287 -2.38 19.42 11.13
C GLU A 287 -2.18 20.94 11.20
N ASP A 288 -1.06 21.39 11.76
CA ASP A 288 -0.78 22.82 11.96
C ASP A 288 -0.66 23.62 10.66
N ILE A 289 -0.13 23.00 9.60
CA ILE A 289 -0.01 23.66 8.30
C ILE A 289 -1.29 23.51 7.49
N LEU A 290 -1.96 22.37 7.56
CA LEU A 290 -3.20 22.10 6.81
C LEU A 290 -4.35 23.00 7.26
N THR A 291 -4.44 23.31 8.54
CA THR A 291 -5.47 24.23 9.09
C THR A 291 -5.35 25.67 8.60
N LYS A 292 -4.21 26.04 8.04
CA LYS A 292 -3.94 27.38 7.46
C LYS A 292 -4.11 27.43 5.94
N MET A 293 -4.36 26.31 5.29
CA MET A 293 -4.49 26.18 3.84
C MET A 293 -5.94 26.23 3.40
N ASP A 294 -6.17 26.70 2.19
CA ASP A 294 -7.44 26.60 1.47
C ASP A 294 -7.57 25.24 0.75
N PHE A 295 -8.71 24.99 0.11
CA PHE A 295 -9.00 23.78 -0.63
C PHE A 295 -7.91 23.39 -1.63
N ILE A 296 -7.47 24.32 -2.46
CA ILE A 296 -6.50 24.05 -3.53
C ILE A 296 -5.15 23.63 -2.94
N HIS A 297 -4.68 24.37 -1.96
CA HIS A 297 -3.39 24.10 -1.32
C HIS A 297 -3.39 22.79 -0.52
N ILE A 298 -4.49 22.47 0.19
CA ILE A 298 -4.64 21.19 0.87
C ILE A 298 -4.61 20.04 -0.13
N ALA A 299 -5.43 20.12 -1.19
CA ALA A 299 -5.50 19.08 -2.21
C ALA A 299 -4.13 18.83 -2.87
N GLN A 300 -3.42 19.90 -3.24
CA GLN A 300 -2.07 19.81 -3.80
C GLN A 300 -1.06 19.21 -2.83
N PHE A 301 -1.10 19.61 -1.56
CA PHE A 301 -0.21 19.10 -0.52
C PHE A 301 -0.41 17.61 -0.29
N LEU A 302 -1.66 17.15 -0.14
CA LEU A 302 -1.97 15.74 0.14
C LEU A 302 -1.74 14.82 -1.05
N THR A 303 -1.84 15.33 -2.28
CA THR A 303 -1.50 14.56 -3.49
C THR A 303 -0.01 14.45 -3.73
N LYS A 304 0.79 15.35 -3.18
CA LYS A 304 2.25 15.33 -3.25
C LYS A 304 2.87 15.63 -1.88
N LEU A 305 2.95 14.60 -1.05
CA LEU A 305 3.56 14.69 0.27
C LEU A 305 5.07 14.99 0.19
N PRO A 306 5.67 15.63 1.23
CA PRO A 306 7.11 15.85 1.29
C PRO A 306 7.90 14.53 1.21
N GLU A 307 9.03 14.55 0.50
CA GLU A 307 9.90 13.38 0.34
C GLU A 307 10.77 13.11 1.57
N ASP A 308 10.97 14.10 2.43
CA ASP A 308 11.83 14.10 3.61
C ASP A 308 11.06 13.85 4.92
N LEU A 309 10.00 13.01 4.87
CA LEU A 309 9.20 12.66 6.03
C LEU A 309 10.05 11.96 7.11
N PRO A 310 10.11 12.51 8.33
CA PRO A 310 10.83 11.88 9.43
C PRO A 310 10.08 10.62 9.91
N SER A 311 10.70 9.47 9.77
CA SER A 311 10.09 8.16 10.03
C SER A 311 9.54 8.03 11.46
N GLU A 312 10.31 8.42 12.46
CA GLU A 312 9.92 8.26 13.87
C GLU A 312 8.79 9.22 14.28
N GLU A 313 8.79 10.45 13.78
CA GLU A 313 7.72 11.41 14.02
C GLU A 313 6.42 10.96 13.33
N PHE A 314 6.54 10.44 12.10
CA PHE A 314 5.41 9.91 11.35
C PHE A 314 4.76 8.71 12.07
N PHE A 315 5.55 7.74 12.49
CA PHE A 315 5.02 6.58 13.23
C PHE A 315 4.52 6.94 14.62
N ALA A 316 5.11 7.92 15.28
CA ALA A 316 4.57 8.48 16.52
C ALA A 316 3.19 9.14 16.31
N SER A 317 2.99 9.84 15.21
CA SER A 317 1.69 10.40 14.82
C SER A 317 0.65 9.29 14.56
N ILE A 318 1.02 8.23 13.87
CA ILE A 318 0.13 7.06 13.67
C ILE A 318 -0.21 6.40 15.00
N ALA A 319 0.78 6.21 15.88
CA ALA A 319 0.59 5.60 17.20
C ALA A 319 -0.40 6.39 18.08
N ALA A 320 -0.41 7.72 17.95
CA ALA A 320 -1.30 8.59 18.69
C ALA A 320 -2.76 8.53 18.20
N ILE A 321 -3.03 8.01 17.00
CA ILE A 321 -4.39 7.85 16.49
C ILE A 321 -5.11 6.71 17.20
N GLN A 322 -6.30 6.99 17.70
CA GLN A 322 -7.18 6.04 18.37
C GLN A 322 -8.25 5.53 17.38
N MET A 323 -8.20 4.24 17.05
CA MET A 323 -9.20 3.61 16.17
C MET A 323 -10.37 3.06 17.00
N GLN A 324 -10.90 3.92 17.86
CA GLN A 324 -12.06 3.65 18.68
C GLN A 324 -12.92 4.91 18.76
N SER A 325 -14.22 4.77 18.56
CA SER A 325 -15.22 5.82 18.70
C SER A 325 -16.43 5.27 19.42
N ARG A 326 -16.85 5.93 20.52
CA ARG A 326 -18.00 5.53 21.34
C ARG A 326 -18.00 4.04 21.71
N ASN A 327 -16.85 3.53 22.14
CA ASN A 327 -16.60 2.12 22.45
C ASN A 327 -16.73 1.15 21.28
N LYS A 328 -16.80 1.64 20.05
CA LYS A 328 -16.82 0.81 18.82
C LYS A 328 -15.48 0.90 18.10
N LYS A 329 -15.01 -0.25 17.64
CA LYS A 329 -13.81 -0.38 16.80
C LYS A 329 -14.14 -0.19 15.32
N TRP A 330 -13.12 -0.04 14.48
CA TRP A 330 -13.25 0.12 13.04
C TRP A 330 -14.22 -0.88 12.39
N ALA A 331 -14.02 -2.16 12.62
CA ALA A 331 -14.86 -3.21 12.02
C ALA A 331 -16.33 -3.08 12.39
N GLN A 332 -16.64 -2.66 13.63
CA GLN A 332 -18.01 -2.48 14.10
C GLN A 332 -18.69 -1.26 13.45
N ILE A 333 -17.96 -0.18 13.29
CA ILE A 333 -18.47 1.05 12.63
C ILE A 333 -18.67 0.79 11.15
N LEU A 334 -17.72 0.15 10.48
CA LEU A 334 -17.83 -0.22 9.09
C LEU A 334 -19.03 -1.14 8.84
N ALA A 335 -19.21 -2.17 9.65
CA ALA A 335 -20.34 -3.10 9.55
C ALA A 335 -21.70 -2.40 9.74
N ALA A 336 -21.79 -1.49 10.70
CA ALA A 336 -23.00 -0.71 10.93
C ALA A 336 -23.36 0.15 9.71
N LEU A 337 -22.37 0.87 9.15
CA LEU A 337 -22.58 1.70 7.96
C LEU A 337 -22.94 0.88 6.70
N GLN A 338 -22.35 -0.31 6.56
CA GLN A 338 -22.69 -1.23 5.47
C GLN A 338 -24.14 -1.73 5.59
N LYS A 339 -24.61 -2.00 6.81
CA LYS A 339 -25.98 -2.41 7.07
C LYS A 339 -26.97 -1.30 6.73
N ASP A 340 -26.72 -0.09 7.19
CA ASP A 340 -27.58 1.07 6.93
C ASP A 340 -27.72 1.34 5.43
N ASN A 341 -26.64 1.26 4.67
CA ASN A 341 -26.65 1.43 3.23
C ASN A 341 -27.51 0.36 2.52
N ARG A 342 -27.41 -0.91 2.92
CA ARG A 342 -28.22 -2.00 2.36
C ARG A 342 -29.71 -1.84 2.67
N GLU A 343 -30.06 -1.29 3.83
CA GLU A 343 -31.44 -1.02 4.21
C GLU A 343 -32.03 0.15 3.40
N MET A 344 -31.24 1.20 3.12
CA MET A 344 -31.63 2.32 2.26
C MET A 344 -31.86 1.87 0.81
N GLU A 345 -31.01 1.02 0.26
CA GLU A 345 -31.18 0.45 -1.10
C GLU A 345 -32.46 -0.39 -1.23
N LYS A 346 -32.81 -1.15 -0.19
CA LYS A 346 -34.06 -1.95 -0.15
C LYS A 346 -35.32 -1.12 0.05
N GLY A 347 -35.19 0.05 0.69
CA GLY A 347 -36.29 0.98 0.95
C GLY A 347 -36.58 1.96 -0.19
N SER A 348 -35.74 2.06 -1.21
CA SER A 348 -36.00 2.87 -2.39
C SER A 348 -37.01 2.16 -3.32
N PRO A 349 -38.15 2.75 -3.63
CA PRO A 349 -39.09 2.17 -4.61
C PRO A 349 -38.35 2.12 -5.96
N SER A 350 -38.21 0.91 -6.50
CA SER A 350 -37.74 0.72 -7.87
C SER A 350 -38.63 1.50 -8.83
N LEU A 351 -38.17 2.63 -9.33
CA LEU A 351 -38.74 3.25 -10.53
C LEU A 351 -38.50 2.26 -11.68
N LYS A 352 -39.49 1.40 -11.88
CA LYS A 352 -39.66 0.66 -13.12
C LYS A 352 -39.85 1.67 -14.24
N ARG A 353 -38.87 1.80 -15.09
CA ARG A 353 -39.02 2.24 -16.46
C ARG A 353 -38.44 1.21 -17.41
#